data_557c3e055e1cab82d7029318230b7fc4
#
_entry.id   557c3e055e1cab82d7029318230b7fc4
#
_cell.length_a   1.000
_cell.length_b   1.000
_cell.length_c   1.000
_cell.angle_alpha   90.00
_cell.angle_beta   90.00
_cell.angle_gamma   90.00
#
_symmetry.space_group_name_H-M   'P 1'
#
loop_
_entity.id
_entity.type
_entity.pdbx_description
1 polymer ?
#
loop_
_entity_poly.entity_id
_entity_poly.type
_entity_poly.pdbx_seq_one_letter_code
_entity_poly.pdbx_strand_id
1 'polypeptide(L)'
;MENQPLVSVIMPCYNMEKYIAYTIESVQRQTYPHWELLIVDDASTDKTADIVKNHQNIDDRIHFFVKPEHSGIADTRNLCIQMSKGHFLAFLDSDDLWHPEKLEQQLQFMTERNIGFSYSSYDCVDEDGNTLEKIVKAVGNLDYKAYMHNTIIGCSTVMIDTDIVGKVVVPNFRTSEDTATWLNILKKGFLAYAIEKPLTSYRIRQHSARSNKLKASSDLWRVYRQQEKLSLFKALGCFFSYAYNAVKKRL
;
A
#
# COMPACT_ATOMS: atom_id res chain seq x y z
N MET A 1 -8.10 -29.99 8.09
CA MET A 1 -7.97 -28.84 7.15
C MET A 1 -7.34 -27.73 7.95
N GLU A 2 -6.10 -27.37 7.67
CA GLU A 2 -5.47 -26.20 8.30
C GLU A 2 -6.36 -24.99 8.01
N ASN A 3 -6.63 -24.24 9.07
CA ASN A 3 -7.48 -23.05 8.98
C ASN A 3 -6.73 -22.01 8.16
N GLN A 4 -7.03 -21.88 6.87
CA GLN A 4 -6.39 -20.90 5.98
C GLN A 4 -6.72 -19.49 6.50
N PRO A 5 -5.72 -18.65 6.85
CA PRO A 5 -5.99 -17.34 7.42
C PRO A 5 -6.70 -16.42 6.42
N LEU A 6 -7.67 -15.65 6.91
CA LEU A 6 -8.34 -14.63 6.10
C LEU A 6 -7.40 -13.43 5.87
N VAL A 7 -7.24 -13.05 4.60
CA VAL A 7 -6.51 -11.83 4.22
C VAL A 7 -7.51 -10.72 3.89
N SER A 8 -7.45 -9.61 4.62
CA SER A 8 -8.24 -8.41 4.33
C SER A 8 -7.45 -7.48 3.40
N VAL A 9 -7.96 -7.29 2.18
CA VAL A 9 -7.40 -6.37 1.19
C VAL A 9 -7.96 -4.98 1.44
N ILE A 10 -7.08 -4.00 1.68
CA ILE A 10 -7.39 -2.63 2.08
C ILE A 10 -7.28 -1.71 0.86
N MET A 11 -8.41 -1.29 0.30
CA MET A 11 -8.47 -0.52 -0.94
C MET A 11 -9.28 0.78 -0.77
N PRO A 12 -8.64 1.91 -0.42
CA PRO A 12 -9.29 3.22 -0.50
C PRO A 12 -9.40 3.65 -1.97
N CYS A 13 -10.49 4.32 -2.37
CA CYS A 13 -10.61 4.87 -3.72
C CYS A 13 -11.23 6.27 -3.70
N TYR A 14 -10.91 7.06 -4.74
CA TYR A 14 -11.51 8.36 -5.02
C TYR A 14 -11.30 8.73 -6.48
N ASN A 15 -12.40 8.84 -7.26
CA ASN A 15 -12.38 9.16 -8.70
C ASN A 15 -11.44 8.26 -9.51
N MET A 16 -11.74 6.95 -9.51
CA MET A 16 -10.92 5.89 -10.13
C MET A 16 -11.65 5.11 -11.23
N GLU A 17 -12.67 5.71 -11.88
CA GLU A 17 -13.49 5.03 -12.90
C GLU A 17 -12.68 4.35 -14.01
N LYS A 18 -11.49 4.89 -14.34
CA LYS A 18 -10.61 4.35 -15.41
C LYS A 18 -9.86 3.09 -15.00
N TYR A 19 -9.59 2.89 -13.71
CA TYR A 19 -8.61 1.89 -13.26
C TYR A 19 -9.20 0.84 -12.33
N ILE A 20 -10.22 1.22 -11.53
CA ILE A 20 -10.67 0.40 -10.40
C ILE A 20 -11.17 -0.99 -10.82
N ALA A 21 -11.79 -1.13 -12.00
CA ALA A 21 -12.22 -2.43 -12.50
C ALA A 21 -11.05 -3.40 -12.65
N TYR A 22 -9.95 -2.97 -13.30
CA TYR A 22 -8.75 -3.78 -13.48
C TYR A 22 -8.09 -4.14 -12.15
N THR A 23 -8.09 -3.21 -11.19
CA THR A 23 -7.56 -3.44 -9.84
C THR A 23 -8.37 -4.51 -9.12
N ILE A 24 -9.71 -4.42 -9.12
CA ILE A 24 -10.60 -5.43 -8.51
C ILE A 24 -10.40 -6.79 -9.17
N GLU A 25 -10.39 -6.85 -10.51
CA GLU A 25 -10.15 -8.10 -11.25
C GLU A 25 -8.79 -8.73 -10.91
N SER A 26 -7.76 -7.94 -10.61
CA SER A 26 -6.46 -8.47 -10.19
C SER A 26 -6.52 -9.18 -8.82
N VAL A 27 -7.42 -8.72 -7.93
CA VAL A 27 -7.71 -9.39 -6.65
C VAL A 27 -8.55 -10.65 -6.88
N GLN A 28 -9.58 -10.59 -7.72
CA GLN A 28 -10.42 -11.75 -8.04
C GLN A 28 -9.63 -12.91 -8.68
N ARG A 29 -8.53 -12.60 -9.40
CA ARG A 29 -7.62 -13.59 -10.02
C ARG A 29 -6.55 -14.15 -9.09
N GLN A 30 -6.55 -13.80 -7.78
CA GLN A 30 -5.59 -14.35 -6.83
C GLN A 30 -5.73 -15.86 -6.68
N THR A 31 -4.60 -16.57 -6.67
CA THR A 31 -4.55 -18.04 -6.48
C THR A 31 -4.94 -18.44 -5.06
N TYR A 32 -4.68 -17.56 -4.08
CA TYR A 32 -5.14 -17.73 -2.70
C TYR A 32 -6.62 -17.34 -2.60
N PRO A 33 -7.55 -18.26 -2.23
CA PRO A 33 -8.99 -17.98 -2.33
C PRO A 33 -9.59 -17.30 -1.09
N HIS A 34 -8.90 -17.34 0.08
CA HIS A 34 -9.46 -16.94 1.36
C HIS A 34 -9.11 -15.48 1.70
N TRP A 35 -9.76 -14.56 1.00
CA TRP A 35 -9.61 -13.12 1.17
C TRP A 35 -10.97 -12.41 1.20
N GLU A 36 -11.00 -11.23 1.79
CA GLU A 36 -12.04 -10.23 1.62
C GLU A 36 -11.43 -8.95 1.03
N LEU A 37 -12.18 -8.24 0.18
CA LEU A 37 -11.76 -6.96 -0.41
C LEU A 37 -12.62 -5.85 0.16
N LEU A 38 -12.00 -4.96 0.93
CA LEU A 38 -12.66 -3.83 1.57
C LEU A 38 -12.37 -2.57 0.74
N ILE A 39 -13.39 -2.12 0.01
CA ILE A 39 -13.32 -0.92 -0.81
C ILE A 39 -14.11 0.19 -0.13
N VAL A 40 -13.42 1.27 0.23
CA VAL A 40 -14.06 2.48 0.75
C VAL A 40 -13.87 3.61 -0.25
N ASP A 41 -14.97 4.13 -0.73
CA ASP A 41 -15.03 5.26 -1.64
C ASP A 41 -15.13 6.58 -0.87
N ASP A 42 -14.17 7.46 -1.10
CA ASP A 42 -14.04 8.76 -0.42
C ASP A 42 -14.92 9.85 -1.09
N ALA A 43 -16.20 9.53 -1.33
CA ALA A 43 -17.19 10.37 -2.00
C ALA A 43 -16.80 10.72 -3.44
N SER A 44 -16.56 9.71 -4.28
CA SER A 44 -16.30 9.91 -5.72
C SER A 44 -17.47 10.57 -6.44
N THR A 45 -17.14 11.36 -7.46
CA THR A 45 -18.10 12.06 -8.32
C THR A 45 -18.17 11.52 -9.75
N ASP A 46 -17.34 10.54 -10.07
CA ASP A 46 -17.30 9.81 -11.33
C ASP A 46 -18.03 8.45 -11.23
N LYS A 47 -17.84 7.56 -12.17
CA LYS A 47 -18.49 6.23 -12.20
C LYS A 47 -17.84 5.19 -11.28
N THR A 48 -16.90 5.56 -10.41
CA THR A 48 -16.19 4.64 -9.52
C THR A 48 -17.18 3.78 -8.71
N ALA A 49 -18.15 4.41 -8.06
CA ALA A 49 -19.12 3.72 -7.21
C ALA A 49 -19.97 2.69 -7.98
N ASP A 50 -20.40 3.02 -9.19
CA ASP A 50 -21.22 2.11 -10.01
C ASP A 50 -20.42 0.89 -10.48
N ILE A 51 -19.14 1.09 -10.86
CA ILE A 51 -18.25 0.02 -11.25
C ILE A 51 -18.03 -0.95 -10.07
N VAL A 52 -17.73 -0.44 -8.88
CA VAL A 52 -17.51 -1.29 -7.70
C VAL A 52 -18.76 -2.07 -7.30
N LYS A 53 -19.94 -1.46 -7.34
CA LYS A 53 -21.22 -2.15 -7.07
C LYS A 53 -21.45 -3.33 -8.01
N ASN A 54 -21.10 -3.19 -9.29
CA ASN A 54 -21.23 -4.29 -10.25
C ASN A 54 -20.35 -5.48 -9.87
N HIS A 55 -19.10 -5.26 -9.43
CA HIS A 55 -18.23 -6.33 -8.96
C HIS A 55 -18.72 -6.94 -7.64
N GLN A 56 -19.20 -6.13 -6.70
CA GLN A 56 -19.76 -6.61 -5.43
C GLN A 56 -20.99 -7.52 -5.66
N ASN A 57 -21.82 -7.22 -6.64
CA ASN A 57 -23.02 -8.03 -6.94
C ASN A 57 -22.70 -9.45 -7.44
N ILE A 58 -21.48 -9.70 -7.90
CA ILE A 58 -21.07 -11.00 -8.47
C ILE A 58 -20.02 -11.72 -7.63
N ASP A 59 -19.43 -11.07 -6.62
CA ASP A 59 -18.44 -11.68 -5.71
C ASP A 59 -18.67 -11.21 -4.27
N ASP A 60 -19.20 -12.09 -3.42
CA ASP A 60 -19.57 -11.82 -2.02
C ASP A 60 -18.37 -11.48 -1.12
N ARG A 61 -17.15 -11.74 -1.59
CA ARG A 61 -15.92 -11.35 -0.87
C ARG A 61 -15.59 -9.87 -1.00
N ILE A 62 -16.30 -9.13 -1.87
CA ILE A 62 -16.10 -7.68 -2.08
C ILE A 62 -17.09 -6.92 -1.20
N HIS A 63 -16.57 -6.08 -0.33
CA HIS A 63 -17.35 -5.23 0.57
C HIS A 63 -17.12 -3.76 0.21
N PHE A 64 -18.19 -3.06 -0.19
CA PHE A 64 -18.12 -1.69 -0.68
C PHE A 64 -18.86 -0.72 0.22
N PHE A 65 -18.22 0.41 0.54
CA PHE A 65 -18.76 1.47 1.37
C PHE A 65 -18.44 2.82 0.76
N VAL A 66 -19.45 3.70 0.71
CA VAL A 66 -19.32 5.06 0.21
C VAL A 66 -19.41 6.02 1.39
N LYS A 67 -18.43 6.89 1.54
CA LYS A 67 -18.43 7.93 2.56
C LYS A 67 -19.37 9.08 2.16
N PRO A 68 -20.00 9.76 3.12
CA PRO A 68 -20.88 10.88 2.83
C PRO A 68 -20.13 12.12 2.32
N GLU A 69 -18.85 12.27 2.65
CA GLU A 69 -18.00 13.39 2.27
C GLU A 69 -16.53 12.98 2.09
N HIS A 70 -15.81 13.75 1.28
CA HIS A 70 -14.38 13.54 1.05
C HIS A 70 -13.56 13.95 2.28
N SER A 71 -12.75 13.04 2.81
CA SER A 71 -11.89 13.27 3.98
C SER A 71 -10.42 12.93 3.77
N GLY A 72 -10.09 12.32 2.64
CA GLY A 72 -8.72 11.97 2.25
C GLY A 72 -8.35 10.51 2.50
N ILE A 73 -7.24 10.12 1.88
CA ILE A 73 -6.79 8.72 1.79
C ILE A 73 -6.53 8.05 3.14
N ALA A 74 -5.99 8.80 4.12
CA ALA A 74 -5.65 8.25 5.42
C ALA A 74 -6.90 7.81 6.20
N ASP A 75 -7.93 8.67 6.26
CA ASP A 75 -9.18 8.35 6.95
C ASP A 75 -9.91 7.20 6.22
N THR A 76 -9.91 7.23 4.89
CA THR A 76 -10.52 6.21 4.05
C THR A 76 -9.84 4.86 4.25
N ARG A 77 -8.50 4.82 4.29
CA ARG A 77 -7.72 3.60 4.57
C ARG A 77 -7.95 3.10 6.00
N ASN A 78 -8.02 3.99 6.98
CA ASN A 78 -8.35 3.62 8.36
C ASN A 78 -9.74 2.99 8.48
N LEU A 79 -10.72 3.47 7.71
CA LEU A 79 -12.05 2.87 7.71
C LEU A 79 -12.02 1.46 7.13
N CYS A 80 -11.29 1.21 6.02
CA CYS A 80 -11.05 -0.16 5.53
C CYS A 80 -10.44 -1.05 6.61
N ILE A 81 -9.40 -0.57 7.31
CA ILE A 81 -8.74 -1.34 8.39
C ILE A 81 -9.70 -1.63 9.55
N GLN A 82 -10.55 -0.69 9.94
CA GLN A 82 -11.53 -0.88 11.01
C GLN A 82 -12.60 -1.94 10.67
N MET A 83 -12.88 -2.13 9.39
CA MET A 83 -13.88 -3.07 8.90
C MET A 83 -13.28 -4.45 8.61
N SER A 84 -11.94 -4.59 8.62
CA SER A 84 -11.25 -5.85 8.34
C SER A 84 -11.56 -6.92 9.39
N LYS A 85 -11.77 -8.16 8.91
CA LYS A 85 -12.02 -9.35 9.74
C LYS A 85 -10.78 -10.24 9.82
N GLY A 86 -9.91 -10.20 8.80
CA GLY A 86 -8.65 -10.93 8.78
C GLY A 86 -7.57 -10.18 9.57
N HIS A 87 -6.65 -10.93 10.19
CA HIS A 87 -5.49 -10.35 10.85
C HIS A 87 -4.34 -10.06 9.88
N PHE A 88 -4.34 -10.65 8.69
CA PHE A 88 -3.45 -10.25 7.60
C PHE A 88 -4.08 -9.09 6.81
N LEU A 89 -3.45 -7.92 6.83
CA LEU A 89 -3.85 -6.74 6.07
C LEU A 89 -2.95 -6.60 4.85
N ALA A 90 -3.52 -6.69 3.66
CA ALA A 90 -2.81 -6.47 2.39
C ALA A 90 -3.27 -5.16 1.77
N PHE A 91 -2.35 -4.25 1.52
CA PHE A 91 -2.66 -2.90 1.04
C PHE A 91 -2.63 -2.85 -0.48
N LEU A 92 -3.64 -2.20 -1.09
CA LEU A 92 -3.74 -2.04 -2.54
C LEU A 92 -4.32 -0.66 -2.89
N ASP A 93 -3.56 0.16 -3.60
CA ASP A 93 -4.06 1.41 -4.16
C ASP A 93 -4.95 1.10 -5.38
N SER A 94 -6.04 1.84 -5.55
CA SER A 94 -7.14 1.54 -6.49
C SER A 94 -6.80 1.75 -7.98
N ASP A 95 -5.53 1.98 -8.30
CA ASP A 95 -4.99 2.12 -9.65
C ASP A 95 -3.83 1.15 -9.96
N ASP A 96 -3.38 0.37 -8.96
CA ASP A 96 -2.34 -0.65 -9.11
C ASP A 96 -2.93 -2.03 -9.42
N LEU A 97 -2.07 -2.98 -9.82
CA LEU A 97 -2.47 -4.36 -10.11
C LEU A 97 -1.64 -5.34 -9.29
N TRP A 98 -2.24 -6.46 -8.91
CA TRP A 98 -1.53 -7.57 -8.29
C TRP A 98 -1.29 -8.71 -9.28
N HIS A 99 -0.12 -9.35 -9.17
CA HIS A 99 0.14 -10.61 -9.85
C HIS A 99 -0.68 -11.74 -9.20
N PRO A 100 -1.10 -12.77 -9.96
CA PRO A 100 -2.03 -13.79 -9.45
C PRO A 100 -1.57 -14.49 -8.17
N GLU A 101 -0.28 -14.71 -8.00
CA GLU A 101 0.26 -15.43 -6.84
C GLU A 101 0.63 -14.54 -5.64
N LYS A 102 0.28 -13.26 -5.67
CA LYS A 102 0.78 -12.31 -4.67
C LYS A 102 0.34 -12.66 -3.26
N LEU A 103 -0.93 -12.90 -3.04
CA LEU A 103 -1.44 -13.23 -1.69
C LEU A 103 -0.86 -14.56 -1.19
N GLU A 104 -0.85 -15.58 -2.03
CA GLU A 104 -0.34 -16.90 -1.67
C GLU A 104 1.14 -16.86 -1.28
N GLN A 105 2.00 -16.30 -2.15
CA GLN A 105 3.44 -16.26 -1.91
C GLN A 105 3.81 -15.39 -0.72
N GLN A 106 3.16 -14.24 -0.56
CA GLN A 106 3.45 -13.34 0.53
C GLN A 106 2.97 -13.88 1.87
N LEU A 107 1.77 -14.48 1.90
CA LEU A 107 1.23 -15.13 3.09
C LEU A 107 2.10 -16.31 3.52
N GLN A 108 2.46 -17.20 2.59
CA GLN A 108 3.36 -18.32 2.86
C GLN A 108 4.70 -17.85 3.43
N PHE A 109 5.32 -16.84 2.80
CA PHE A 109 6.58 -16.25 3.26
C PHE A 109 6.50 -15.73 4.70
N MET A 110 5.37 -15.10 5.07
CA MET A 110 5.16 -14.54 6.40
C MET A 110 4.88 -15.62 7.45
N THR A 111 4.02 -16.59 7.14
CA THR A 111 3.63 -17.64 8.09
C THR A 111 4.77 -18.59 8.39
N GLU A 112 5.51 -19.07 7.37
CA GLU A 112 6.65 -19.97 7.56
C GLU A 112 7.77 -19.37 8.42
N ARG A 113 7.92 -18.05 8.45
CA ARG A 113 9.00 -17.34 9.14
C ARG A 113 8.55 -16.55 10.35
N ASN A 114 7.27 -16.59 10.68
CA ASN A 114 6.65 -15.78 11.75
C ASN A 114 6.96 -14.27 11.60
N ILE A 115 6.69 -13.72 10.40
CA ILE A 115 7.00 -12.34 10.02
C ILE A 115 5.74 -11.48 10.12
N GLY A 116 5.82 -10.36 10.84
CA GLY A 116 4.71 -9.43 11.01
C GLY A 116 4.59 -8.36 9.93
N PHE A 117 5.65 -8.10 9.12
CA PHE A 117 5.62 -7.07 8.08
C PHE A 117 6.48 -7.49 6.90
N SER A 118 5.87 -7.60 5.72
CA SER A 118 6.56 -7.92 4.48
C SER A 118 6.18 -6.95 3.35
N TYR A 119 7.07 -6.81 2.37
CA TYR A 119 6.84 -6.06 1.13
C TYR A 119 7.55 -6.74 -0.04
N SER A 120 7.06 -6.53 -1.26
CA SER A 120 7.64 -7.15 -2.46
C SER A 120 8.31 -6.13 -3.38
N SER A 121 9.13 -6.63 -4.31
CA SER A 121 9.43 -5.90 -5.53
C SER A 121 8.17 -5.61 -6.32
N TYR A 122 8.24 -4.65 -7.24
CA TYR A 122 7.15 -4.36 -8.16
C TYR A 122 7.70 -3.98 -9.54
N ASP A 123 6.95 -4.31 -10.56
CA ASP A 123 7.14 -3.77 -11.91
C ASP A 123 6.25 -2.55 -12.14
N CYS A 124 6.42 -1.89 -13.27
CA CYS A 124 5.65 -0.72 -13.62
C CYS A 124 4.81 -0.97 -14.88
N VAL A 125 3.61 -0.39 -14.89
CA VAL A 125 2.75 -0.34 -16.07
C VAL A 125 2.41 1.12 -16.39
N ASP A 126 2.09 1.41 -17.65
CA ASP A 126 1.58 2.72 -18.06
C ASP A 126 0.10 2.91 -17.68
N GLU A 127 -0.51 4.03 -18.08
CA GLU A 127 -1.92 4.32 -17.78
C GLU A 127 -2.88 3.28 -18.39
N ASP A 128 -2.52 2.69 -19.52
CA ASP A 128 -3.33 1.69 -20.22
C ASP A 128 -3.10 0.26 -19.72
N GLY A 129 -2.13 0.05 -18.80
CA GLY A 129 -1.79 -1.25 -18.24
C GLY A 129 -0.73 -2.02 -19.02
N ASN A 130 -0.08 -1.41 -20.01
CA ASN A 130 1.02 -2.04 -20.72
C ASN A 130 2.27 -2.08 -19.84
N THR A 131 2.96 -3.22 -19.81
CA THR A 131 4.18 -3.40 -19.02
C THR A 131 5.30 -2.48 -19.51
N LEU A 132 5.91 -1.79 -18.56
CA LEU A 132 7.13 -1.02 -18.78
C LEU A 132 8.34 -1.88 -18.35
N GLU A 133 9.46 -1.76 -19.09
CA GLU A 133 10.71 -2.46 -18.74
C GLU A 133 11.38 -1.83 -17.49
N LYS A 134 10.61 -1.76 -16.40
CA LYS A 134 11.07 -1.16 -15.16
C LYS A 134 10.62 -1.99 -13.97
N ILE A 135 11.60 -2.51 -13.24
CA ILE A 135 11.37 -3.22 -11.98
C ILE A 135 12.05 -2.44 -10.86
N VAL A 136 11.29 -2.17 -9.79
CA VAL A 136 11.82 -1.63 -8.54
C VAL A 136 12.00 -2.80 -7.58
N LYS A 137 13.26 -3.15 -7.33
CA LYS A 137 13.61 -4.28 -6.47
C LYS A 137 13.44 -3.93 -5.00
N ALA A 138 12.81 -4.82 -4.25
CA ALA A 138 12.85 -4.79 -2.79
C ALA A 138 14.30 -5.01 -2.32
N VAL A 139 14.75 -4.24 -1.34
CA VAL A 139 16.16 -4.21 -0.94
C VAL A 139 16.29 -4.64 0.52
N GLY A 140 16.60 -5.92 0.74
CA GLY A 140 16.89 -6.47 2.05
C GLY A 140 15.79 -6.24 3.10
N ASN A 141 16.09 -6.57 4.34
CA ASN A 141 15.20 -6.28 5.45
C ASN A 141 15.46 -4.87 5.97
N LEU A 142 14.41 -4.09 6.16
CA LEU A 142 14.50 -2.69 6.57
C LEU A 142 14.07 -2.54 8.02
N ASP A 143 14.96 -2.02 8.84
CA ASP A 143 14.63 -1.48 10.15
C ASP A 143 14.19 0.00 10.05
N TYR A 144 13.84 0.59 11.18
CA TYR A 144 13.42 1.98 11.27
C TYR A 144 14.46 2.96 10.68
N LYS A 145 15.76 2.75 10.94
CA LYS A 145 16.82 3.66 10.46
C LYS A 145 17.02 3.52 8.96
N ALA A 146 17.12 2.28 8.46
CA ALA A 146 17.29 2.02 7.05
C ALA A 146 16.11 2.58 6.23
N TYR A 147 14.88 2.39 6.72
CA TYR A 147 13.70 2.91 6.04
C TYR A 147 13.61 4.44 6.03
N MET A 148 14.00 5.13 7.11
CA MET A 148 14.07 6.60 7.11
C MET A 148 14.97 7.17 6.01
N HIS A 149 16.05 6.46 5.67
CA HIS A 149 16.97 6.87 4.62
C HIS A 149 16.56 6.41 3.21
N ASN A 150 15.67 5.44 3.11
CA ASN A 150 15.24 4.88 1.83
C ASN A 150 13.78 4.43 1.89
N THR A 151 12.85 5.35 1.63
CA THR A 151 11.40 5.08 1.61
C THR A 151 11.00 4.29 0.34
N ILE A 152 11.54 3.06 0.21
CA ILE A 152 11.38 2.23 -0.99
C ILE A 152 10.08 1.41 -1.00
N ILE A 153 9.44 1.22 0.15
CA ILE A 153 8.27 0.36 0.30
C ILE A 153 7.08 1.02 -0.40
N GLY A 154 6.60 0.41 -1.48
CA GLY A 154 5.36 0.81 -2.14
C GLY A 154 4.14 0.31 -1.37
N CYS A 155 3.09 1.12 -1.24
CA CYS A 155 1.90 0.76 -0.47
C CYS A 155 1.29 -0.57 -0.95
N SER A 156 1.04 -0.71 -2.25
CA SER A 156 0.42 -1.90 -2.85
C SER A 156 1.25 -3.18 -2.78
N THR A 157 2.51 -3.10 -2.29
CA THR A 157 3.39 -4.26 -2.11
C THR A 157 3.31 -4.86 -0.71
N VAL A 158 2.69 -4.18 0.24
CA VAL A 158 2.73 -4.48 1.68
C VAL A 158 1.69 -5.51 2.10
N MET A 159 2.10 -6.41 3.01
CA MET A 159 1.23 -7.22 3.86
C MET A 159 1.72 -7.16 5.30
N ILE A 160 0.78 -7.07 6.24
CA ILE A 160 1.02 -6.94 7.68
C ILE A 160 0.20 -7.98 8.43
N ASP A 161 0.82 -8.67 9.37
CA ASP A 161 0.14 -9.51 10.36
C ASP A 161 -0.09 -8.69 11.65
N THR A 162 -1.34 -8.36 11.94
CA THR A 162 -1.72 -7.55 13.11
C THR A 162 -1.63 -8.31 14.42
N ASP A 163 -1.64 -9.64 14.40
CA ASP A 163 -1.41 -10.45 15.60
C ASP A 163 0.03 -10.31 16.11
N ILE A 164 0.98 -10.04 15.17
CA ILE A 164 2.39 -9.83 15.49
C ILE A 164 2.68 -8.36 15.78
N VAL A 165 2.32 -7.43 14.85
CA VAL A 165 2.72 -6.02 14.98
C VAL A 165 1.77 -5.18 15.83
N GLY A 166 0.58 -5.73 16.12
CA GLY A 166 -0.50 -5.03 16.81
C GLY A 166 -1.28 -4.10 15.90
N LYS A 167 -2.11 -3.26 16.50
CA LYS A 167 -3.01 -2.35 15.78
C LYS A 167 -2.25 -1.43 14.81
N VAL A 168 -2.74 -1.39 13.57
CA VAL A 168 -2.27 -0.49 12.51
C VAL A 168 -3.20 0.72 12.44
N VAL A 169 -2.62 1.92 12.42
CA VAL A 169 -3.33 3.19 12.25
C VAL A 169 -2.55 4.04 11.25
N VAL A 170 -3.23 4.53 10.24
CA VAL A 170 -2.67 5.40 9.20
C VAL A 170 -2.73 6.85 9.67
N PRO A 171 -1.59 7.53 9.88
CA PRO A 171 -1.57 8.94 10.29
C PRO A 171 -2.08 9.84 9.17
N ASN A 172 -2.73 10.94 9.55
CA ASN A 172 -3.33 11.88 8.59
C ASN A 172 -2.26 12.76 7.91
N PHE A 173 -1.59 12.19 6.91
CA PHE A 173 -0.73 12.89 5.95
C PHE A 173 -1.32 12.74 4.55
N ARG A 174 -1.19 13.78 3.74
CA ARG A 174 -1.84 13.82 2.43
C ARG A 174 -1.22 12.87 1.39
N THR A 175 0.12 12.72 1.37
CA THR A 175 0.86 11.96 0.34
C THR A 175 1.95 11.04 0.88
N SER A 176 2.17 11.00 2.18
CA SER A 176 3.20 10.20 2.85
C SER A 176 2.62 9.46 4.07
N GLU A 177 1.32 9.21 4.05
CA GLU A 177 0.60 8.48 5.09
C GLU A 177 1.08 7.03 5.22
N ASP A 178 1.41 6.40 4.10
CA ASP A 178 2.02 5.07 4.04
C ASP A 178 3.41 5.05 4.70
N THR A 179 4.28 5.99 4.32
CA THR A 179 5.60 6.15 4.93
C THR A 179 5.50 6.36 6.44
N ALA A 180 4.59 7.23 6.88
CA ALA A 180 4.34 7.49 8.28
C ALA A 180 3.83 6.22 9.02
N THR A 181 2.99 5.43 8.38
CA THR A 181 2.47 4.16 8.92
C THR A 181 3.60 3.14 9.10
N TRP A 182 4.43 2.95 8.08
CA TRP A 182 5.54 2.00 8.14
C TRP A 182 6.57 2.41 9.20
N LEU A 183 6.90 3.69 9.32
CA LEU A 183 7.77 4.19 10.39
C LEU A 183 7.21 3.89 11.78
N ASN A 184 5.90 4.02 12.01
CA ASN A 184 5.27 3.69 13.29
C ASN A 184 5.43 2.21 13.66
N ILE A 185 5.35 1.30 12.69
CA ILE A 185 5.55 -0.14 12.91
C ILE A 185 7.03 -0.42 13.18
N LEU A 186 7.91 0.05 12.32
CA LEU A 186 9.36 -0.18 12.43
C LEU A 186 9.96 0.40 13.71
N LYS A 187 9.42 1.51 14.21
CA LYS A 187 9.83 2.14 15.47
C LYS A 187 9.59 1.27 16.71
N LYS A 188 8.64 0.33 16.63
CA LYS A 188 8.39 -0.67 17.68
C LYS A 188 9.42 -1.79 17.71
N GLY A 189 10.40 -1.80 16.80
CA GLY A 189 11.46 -2.81 16.69
C GLY A 189 11.20 -3.90 15.66
N PHE A 190 10.10 -3.83 14.91
CA PHE A 190 9.84 -4.76 13.81
C PHE A 190 10.74 -4.45 12.60
N LEU A 191 10.91 -5.46 11.73
CA LEU A 191 11.56 -5.32 10.44
C LEU A 191 10.52 -5.46 9.32
N ALA A 192 10.68 -4.71 8.23
CA ALA A 192 10.00 -4.97 6.98
C ALA A 192 10.85 -5.94 6.14
N TYR A 193 10.32 -7.13 5.89
CA TYR A 193 11.01 -8.19 5.18
C TYR A 193 10.73 -8.11 3.68
N ALA A 194 11.79 -8.18 2.88
CA ALA A 194 11.72 -8.06 1.43
C ALA A 194 11.45 -9.40 0.74
N ILE A 195 10.54 -9.38 -0.25
CA ILE A 195 10.36 -10.44 -1.24
C ILE A 195 10.90 -9.90 -2.57
N GLU A 196 11.95 -10.54 -3.09
CA GLU A 196 12.64 -10.04 -4.30
C GLU A 196 11.81 -10.19 -5.58
N LYS A 197 10.84 -11.12 -5.60
CA LYS A 197 9.96 -11.33 -6.75
C LYS A 197 8.99 -10.15 -6.88
N PRO A 198 8.79 -9.59 -8.10
CA PRO A 198 7.71 -8.65 -8.36
C PRO A 198 6.36 -9.37 -8.18
N LEU A 199 5.51 -8.83 -7.30
CA LEU A 199 4.17 -9.35 -7.02
C LEU A 199 3.09 -8.29 -7.23
N THR A 200 3.49 -7.09 -7.65
CA THR A 200 2.62 -5.93 -7.86
C THR A 200 3.09 -5.18 -9.09
N SER A 201 2.16 -4.69 -9.91
CA SER A 201 2.42 -3.77 -11.01
C SER A 201 1.94 -2.37 -10.62
N TYR A 202 2.89 -1.46 -10.44
CA TYR A 202 2.64 -0.06 -10.10
C TYR A 202 2.27 0.75 -11.34
N ARG A 203 1.11 1.41 -11.33
CA ARG A 203 0.66 2.22 -12.47
C ARG A 203 1.26 3.62 -12.42
N ILE A 204 1.98 3.98 -13.49
CA ILE A 204 2.53 5.32 -13.67
C ILE A 204 1.49 6.20 -14.35
N ARG A 205 0.95 7.19 -13.61
CA ARG A 205 -0.03 8.16 -14.11
C ARG A 205 0.54 9.57 -14.15
N GLN A 206 0.16 10.34 -15.17
CA GLN A 206 0.57 11.74 -15.32
C GLN A 206 0.01 12.64 -14.20
N HIS A 207 -1.21 12.36 -13.73
CA HIS A 207 -1.94 13.15 -12.72
C HIS A 207 -2.14 12.36 -11.41
N SER A 208 -1.10 11.72 -10.89
CA SER A 208 -1.17 11.07 -9.57
C SER A 208 -0.97 12.08 -8.42
N ALA A 209 -1.45 11.74 -7.21
CA ALA A 209 -1.22 12.57 -6.01
C ALA A 209 0.27 12.81 -5.75
N ARG A 210 1.15 11.86 -6.14
CA ARG A 210 2.62 11.94 -6.05
C ARG A 210 3.29 12.57 -7.27
N SER A 211 2.56 12.94 -8.33
CA SER A 211 3.14 13.63 -9.50
C SER A 211 3.71 15.01 -9.14
N ASN A 212 3.13 15.69 -8.14
CA ASN A 212 3.68 16.93 -7.60
C ASN A 212 4.79 16.66 -6.58
N LYS A 213 6.02 16.54 -7.09
CA LYS A 213 7.23 16.22 -6.28
C LYS A 213 7.49 17.18 -5.12
N LEU A 214 7.16 18.47 -5.29
CA LEU A 214 7.35 19.48 -4.24
C LEU A 214 6.40 19.23 -3.05
N LYS A 215 5.13 18.89 -3.36
CA LYS A 215 4.16 18.55 -2.30
C LYS A 215 4.54 17.26 -1.59
N ALA A 216 4.89 16.20 -2.32
CA ALA A 216 5.34 14.93 -1.74
C ALA A 216 6.59 15.10 -0.84
N SER A 217 7.56 15.92 -1.29
CA SER A 217 8.75 16.24 -0.49
C SER A 217 8.41 17.04 0.77
N SER A 218 7.47 17.98 0.69
CA SER A 218 6.98 18.74 1.83
C SER A 218 6.30 17.86 2.87
N ASP A 219 5.46 16.91 2.42
CA ASP A 219 4.77 15.99 3.33
C ASP A 219 5.75 15.02 4.00
N LEU A 220 6.74 14.48 3.27
CA LEU A 220 7.81 13.69 3.87
C LEU A 220 8.61 14.48 4.92
N TRP A 221 8.90 15.74 4.63
CA TRP A 221 9.55 16.65 5.60
C TRP A 221 8.71 16.80 6.87
N ARG A 222 7.37 16.93 6.71
CA ARG A 222 6.45 17.00 7.86
C ARG A 222 6.46 15.69 8.65
N VAL A 223 6.51 14.53 8.03
CA VAL A 223 6.67 13.24 8.71
C VAL A 223 7.93 13.26 9.58
N TYR A 224 9.09 13.63 9.02
CA TYR A 224 10.33 13.69 9.78
C TYR A 224 10.30 14.71 10.96
N ARG A 225 9.70 15.88 10.76
CA ARG A 225 9.73 16.95 11.77
C ARG A 225 8.59 16.86 12.78
N GLN A 226 7.39 16.50 12.37
CA GLN A 226 6.18 16.54 13.21
C GLN A 226 5.90 15.19 13.88
N GLN A 227 5.95 14.08 13.10
CA GLN A 227 5.69 12.76 13.64
C GLN A 227 6.93 12.17 14.32
N GLU A 228 8.08 12.14 13.62
CA GLU A 228 9.30 11.53 14.13
C GLU A 228 10.10 12.46 15.05
N LYS A 229 9.74 13.75 15.09
CA LYS A 229 10.37 14.76 15.94
C LYS A 229 11.91 14.83 15.81
N LEU A 230 12.43 14.52 14.62
CA LEU A 230 13.86 14.54 14.35
C LEU A 230 14.42 15.97 14.54
N SER A 231 15.65 16.09 15.03
CA SER A 231 16.37 17.36 14.98
C SER A 231 16.53 17.84 13.53
N LEU A 232 16.74 19.14 13.32
CA LEU A 232 16.89 19.71 11.98
C LEU A 232 17.99 19.01 11.16
N PHE A 233 19.17 18.78 11.76
CA PHE A 233 20.30 18.13 11.08
C PHE A 233 20.00 16.67 10.70
N LYS A 234 19.35 15.92 11.60
CA LYS A 234 18.94 14.53 11.29
C LYS A 234 17.89 14.49 10.18
N ALA A 235 16.87 15.37 10.23
CA ALA A 235 15.85 15.46 9.21
C ALA A 235 16.44 15.82 7.83
N LEU A 236 17.38 16.76 7.76
CA LEU A 236 18.12 17.09 6.54
C LEU A 236 18.91 15.89 6.01
N GLY A 237 19.66 15.18 6.86
CA GLY A 237 20.40 13.98 6.47
C GLY A 237 19.49 12.89 5.86
N CYS A 238 18.35 12.58 6.50
CA CYS A 238 17.37 11.63 5.97
C CYS A 238 16.78 12.11 4.64
N PHE A 239 16.44 13.40 4.54
CA PHE A 239 15.86 13.99 3.34
C PHE A 239 16.81 13.96 2.14
N PHE A 240 18.08 14.29 2.33
CA PHE A 240 19.10 14.20 1.28
C PHE A 240 19.33 12.75 0.84
N SER A 241 19.36 11.81 1.79
CA SER A 241 19.46 10.38 1.49
C SER A 241 18.28 9.87 0.66
N TYR A 242 17.06 10.27 1.05
CA TYR A 242 15.84 10.00 0.29
C TYR A 242 15.91 10.55 -1.13
N ALA A 243 16.31 11.85 -1.28
CA ALA A 243 16.41 12.49 -2.59
C ALA A 243 17.42 11.78 -3.50
N TYR A 244 18.59 11.41 -2.95
CA TYR A 244 19.61 10.64 -3.67
C TYR A 244 19.06 9.28 -4.15
N ASN A 245 18.43 8.52 -3.26
CA ASN A 245 17.84 7.22 -3.59
C ASN A 245 16.69 7.35 -4.62
N ALA A 246 15.88 8.42 -4.53
CA ALA A 246 14.82 8.69 -5.49
C ALA A 246 15.33 8.99 -6.90
N VAL A 247 16.51 9.63 -7.02
CA VAL A 247 17.19 9.85 -8.32
C VAL A 247 17.77 8.53 -8.84
N LYS A 248 18.47 7.77 -7.99
CA LYS A 248 19.08 6.48 -8.36
C LYS A 248 18.05 5.45 -8.88
N LYS A 249 16.82 5.47 -8.37
CA LYS A 249 15.73 4.60 -8.87
C LYS A 249 15.27 4.94 -10.30
N ARG A 250 15.63 6.08 -10.83
CA ARG A 250 15.21 6.56 -12.17
C ARG A 250 16.27 6.35 -13.24
N LEU A 251 17.50 6.13 -12.84
CA LEU A 251 18.62 5.70 -13.67
C LEU A 251 18.65 4.19 -13.82
#